data_0671ede082c06fb9daebd74d5a3955df
#
_entry.id   0671ede082c06fb9daebd74d5a3955df
#
_cell.length_a   1.000
_cell.length_b   1.000
_cell.length_c   1.000
_cell.angle_alpha   90.00
_cell.angle_beta   90.00
_cell.angle_gamma   90.00
#
_symmetry.space_group_name_H-M   'P 1'
#
loop_
_entity.id
_entity.type
_entity.pdbx_description
1 polymer ?
#
loop_
_entity_poly.entity_id
_entity_poly.type
_entity_poly.pdbx_seq_one_letter_code
_entity_poly.pdbx_strand_id
1 'polypeptide(L)'
;MGKALLFSRGTIEMPNNIRLSAIRNVIAIFLLLTLCATAIGAGEYKPVFENSADFPLMGDWEGKWIDPHAGHEKHNPELAAQLVCLTQKQYLVRILPKLNVRSVPYLEVKANVKDNMIVIDQAGWKCTFANGTCKGTGRLHGKDVGIELKKVERLSPTLGQKPPKGAAVLFDGTSFDAWQHNDGRKVTWSLLKSGTMQTVSLFWDNKQNQKKGLGGDIVTKEKFDSLKFHMEFRYAVEPGKRGQGRGNSGLFFHGIGEVQILNCYGTPGYWNECGAFYKHEPPKRNAAAPPLQWQTYDVEIQLPDKNDKKTKALVTVYLNGHRIHYKFPMSYTGNDGVSIGLQDHINALQYRNIWVVSHPSK
;
A
#
# COMPACT_ATOMS: atom_id res chain seq x y z
N MET A 1 14.79 49.49 -42.82
CA MET A 1 15.01 48.64 -44.00
C MET A 1 14.75 47.16 -43.58
N GLY A 2 13.56 46.71 -43.84
CA GLY A 2 13.14 45.35 -43.55
C GLY A 2 13.26 44.47 -44.77
N LYS A 3 13.53 43.20 -44.57
CA LYS A 3 13.28 42.18 -45.59
C LYS A 3 12.44 41.08 -44.95
N ALA A 4 11.19 41.00 -45.40
CA ALA A 4 10.30 39.89 -45.18
C ALA A 4 10.69 38.71 -46.09
N LEU A 5 10.82 37.51 -45.52
CA LEU A 5 10.97 36.29 -46.28
C LEU A 5 9.61 35.58 -46.33
N LEU A 6 9.06 35.52 -47.54
CA LEU A 6 7.92 34.70 -47.89
C LEU A 6 8.37 33.25 -48.02
N PHE A 7 7.72 32.35 -47.27
CA PHE A 7 7.79 30.92 -47.54
C PHE A 7 6.59 30.49 -48.39
N SER A 8 6.91 29.99 -49.59
CA SER A 8 5.96 29.42 -50.54
C SER A 8 5.41 28.08 -50.03
N ARG A 9 4.09 27.92 -50.13
CA ARG A 9 3.41 26.62 -49.94
C ARG A 9 3.72 25.72 -51.14
N GLY A 10 4.50 24.68 -50.90
CA GLY A 10 4.65 23.53 -51.80
C GLY A 10 3.55 22.52 -51.52
N THR A 11 2.62 22.35 -52.41
CA THR A 11 1.68 21.25 -52.48
C THR A 11 2.42 19.99 -52.92
N ILE A 12 2.49 18.98 -52.04
CA ILE A 12 3.00 17.64 -52.41
C ILE A 12 1.81 16.85 -52.95
N GLU A 13 1.77 16.63 -54.25
CA GLU A 13 0.87 15.68 -54.87
C GLU A 13 1.34 14.26 -54.52
N MET A 14 0.46 13.47 -53.90
CA MET A 14 0.67 12.05 -53.65
C MET A 14 0.15 11.25 -54.82
N PRO A 15 0.86 10.25 -55.33
CA PRO A 15 0.39 9.42 -56.42
C PRO A 15 -0.73 8.48 -55.97
N ASN A 16 -1.85 8.56 -56.64
CA ASN A 16 -2.99 7.63 -56.55
C ASN A 16 -2.54 6.25 -57.05
N ASN A 17 -2.12 5.36 -56.19
CA ASN A 17 -2.18 3.90 -56.40
C ASN A 17 -1.56 3.15 -55.18
N ILE A 18 -2.17 3.25 -54.00
CA ILE A 18 -1.97 2.25 -52.97
C ILE A 18 -3.25 1.44 -52.89
N ARG A 19 -3.12 0.17 -53.29
CA ARG A 19 -4.22 -0.76 -53.40
C ARG A 19 -4.96 -0.96 -52.07
N LEU A 20 -6.26 -0.86 -52.10
CA LEU A 20 -7.22 -1.12 -51.02
C LEU A 20 -7.07 -2.48 -50.30
N SER A 21 -6.20 -3.37 -50.75
CA SER A 21 -5.96 -4.68 -50.15
C SER A 21 -5.10 -4.63 -48.86
N ALA A 22 -4.21 -3.64 -48.70
CA ALA A 22 -3.35 -3.53 -47.52
C ALA A 22 -4.09 -2.98 -46.29
N ILE A 23 -5.09 -2.14 -46.50
CA ILE A 23 -5.87 -1.53 -45.39
C ILE A 23 -6.86 -2.54 -44.78
N ARG A 24 -7.38 -3.47 -45.61
CA ARG A 24 -8.28 -4.53 -45.10
C ARG A 24 -7.57 -5.55 -44.19
N ASN A 25 -6.31 -5.85 -44.42
CA ASN A 25 -5.56 -6.79 -43.59
C ASN A 25 -5.06 -6.19 -42.26
N VAL A 26 -4.80 -4.87 -42.22
CA VAL A 26 -4.43 -4.20 -40.98
C VAL A 26 -5.63 -4.02 -40.04
N ILE A 27 -6.81 -3.73 -40.60
CA ILE A 27 -8.06 -3.65 -39.82
C ILE A 27 -8.51 -5.04 -39.33
N ALA A 28 -8.30 -6.10 -40.12
CA ALA A 28 -8.60 -7.48 -39.69
C ALA A 28 -7.67 -7.98 -38.57
N ILE A 29 -6.39 -7.58 -38.57
CA ILE A 29 -5.44 -7.93 -37.50
C ILE A 29 -5.73 -7.14 -36.21
N PHE A 30 -6.18 -5.89 -36.31
CA PHE A 30 -6.61 -5.12 -35.12
C PHE A 30 -7.96 -5.61 -34.57
N LEU A 31 -8.87 -6.11 -35.39
CA LEU A 31 -10.12 -6.71 -34.93
C LEU A 31 -9.97 -8.14 -34.38
N LEU A 32 -8.94 -8.90 -34.78
CA LEU A 32 -8.66 -10.23 -34.20
C LEU A 32 -7.87 -10.15 -32.88
N LEU A 33 -7.17 -9.05 -32.61
CA LEU A 33 -6.49 -8.83 -31.31
C LEU A 33 -7.42 -8.26 -30.24
N THR A 34 -8.59 -7.76 -30.60
CA THR A 34 -9.61 -7.28 -29.66
C THR A 34 -10.67 -8.32 -29.29
N LEU A 35 -10.69 -9.48 -29.94
CA LEU A 35 -11.68 -10.54 -29.65
C LEU A 35 -11.14 -11.74 -28.88
N CYS A 36 -9.88 -11.69 -28.37
CA CYS A 36 -9.37 -12.69 -27.44
C CYS A 36 -9.21 -12.18 -26.00
N ALA A 37 -9.85 -11.07 -25.66
CA ALA A 37 -10.27 -10.81 -24.29
C ALA A 37 -11.59 -11.55 -24.05
N THR A 38 -11.58 -12.89 -24.15
CA THR A 38 -12.62 -13.68 -23.52
C THR A 38 -12.70 -13.23 -22.07
N ALA A 39 -13.81 -12.64 -21.75
CA ALA A 39 -14.28 -12.45 -20.40
C ALA A 39 -14.14 -13.82 -19.68
N ILE A 40 -13.00 -14.04 -19.04
CA ILE A 40 -12.98 -14.82 -17.82
C ILE A 40 -13.92 -14.01 -16.95
N GLY A 41 -15.13 -14.53 -16.74
CA GLY A 41 -16.11 -13.91 -15.89
C GLY A 41 -15.41 -13.53 -14.61
N ALA A 42 -15.19 -12.25 -14.41
CA ALA A 42 -14.79 -11.69 -13.16
C ALA A 42 -15.98 -11.96 -12.24
N GLY A 43 -16.00 -13.15 -11.64
CA GLY A 43 -16.82 -13.38 -10.47
C GLY A 43 -16.50 -12.22 -9.54
N GLU A 44 -17.53 -11.50 -9.14
CA GLU A 44 -17.43 -10.33 -8.29
C GLU A 44 -16.66 -10.73 -7.04
N TYR A 45 -15.34 -10.42 -7.02
CA TYR A 45 -14.46 -10.83 -5.95
C TYR A 45 -14.81 -10.03 -4.71
N LYS A 46 -15.41 -10.69 -3.72
CA LYS A 46 -15.68 -10.06 -2.43
C LYS A 46 -14.39 -9.97 -1.62
N PRO A 47 -14.05 -8.79 -1.08
CA PRO A 47 -12.90 -8.62 -0.21
C PRO A 47 -13.02 -9.57 0.99
N VAL A 48 -11.99 -10.35 1.27
CA VAL A 48 -11.96 -11.30 2.37
C VAL A 48 -11.24 -10.68 3.56
N PHE A 49 -11.97 -10.45 4.66
CA PHE A 49 -11.41 -10.04 5.95
C PHE A 49 -11.34 -11.20 6.95
N GLU A 50 -11.99 -12.29 6.63
CA GLU A 50 -12.11 -13.46 7.49
C GLU A 50 -11.26 -14.59 6.92
N ASN A 51 -10.78 -15.43 7.84
CA ASN A 51 -10.11 -16.67 7.56
C ASN A 51 -8.70 -16.57 6.94
N SER A 52 -7.73 -16.07 7.74
CA SER A 52 -6.29 -16.15 7.38
C SER A 52 -5.83 -17.60 7.12
N ALA A 53 -6.60 -18.60 7.59
CA ALA A 53 -6.34 -20.01 7.33
C ALA A 53 -6.44 -20.38 5.85
N ASP A 54 -7.18 -19.60 5.03
CA ASP A 54 -7.24 -19.80 3.58
C ASP A 54 -5.94 -19.40 2.87
N PHE A 55 -5.04 -18.70 3.56
CA PHE A 55 -3.76 -18.22 3.03
C PHE A 55 -2.59 -18.61 3.96
N PRO A 56 -2.41 -19.90 4.27
CA PRO A 56 -1.50 -20.35 5.34
C PRO A 56 -0.03 -19.99 5.06
N LEU A 57 0.34 -19.79 3.80
CA LEU A 57 1.70 -19.44 3.39
C LEU A 57 1.93 -17.92 3.31
N MET A 58 0.87 -17.12 3.22
CA MET A 58 1.00 -15.66 3.13
C MET A 58 1.63 -15.08 4.39
N GLY A 59 2.55 -14.16 4.21
CA GLY A 59 3.16 -13.43 5.33
C GLY A 59 4.67 -13.43 5.30
N ASP A 60 5.22 -12.98 6.42
CA ASP A 60 6.65 -12.80 6.64
C ASP A 60 7.30 -14.06 7.19
N TRP A 61 8.53 -14.27 6.79
CA TRP A 61 9.35 -15.40 7.20
C TRP A 61 10.74 -14.87 7.57
N GLU A 62 11.27 -15.29 8.72
CA GLU A 62 12.60 -14.90 9.19
C GLU A 62 13.43 -16.12 9.51
N GLY A 63 14.73 -16.00 9.29
CA GLY A 63 15.67 -17.05 9.55
C GLY A 63 17.09 -16.67 9.17
N LYS A 64 17.83 -17.64 8.69
CA LYS A 64 19.26 -17.46 8.45
C LYS A 64 19.80 -18.33 7.32
N TRP A 65 20.94 -17.92 6.80
CA TRP A 65 21.84 -18.79 6.04
C TRP A 65 22.45 -19.83 6.99
N ILE A 66 22.45 -21.09 6.58
CA ILE A 66 23.14 -22.17 7.28
C ILE A 66 24.47 -22.37 6.57
N ASP A 67 25.45 -21.52 6.92
CA ASP A 67 26.78 -21.62 6.35
C ASP A 67 27.58 -22.71 7.04
N PRO A 68 28.05 -23.76 6.34
CA PRO A 68 28.96 -24.73 6.88
C PRO A 68 30.35 -24.13 7.21
N HIS A 69 30.62 -22.89 6.78
CA HIS A 69 31.86 -22.16 7.01
C HIS A 69 31.68 -20.95 7.94
N ALA A 70 30.63 -20.93 8.78
CA ALA A 70 30.25 -19.82 9.66
C ALA A 70 31.33 -19.34 10.68
N GLY A 71 32.57 -19.77 10.54
CA GLY A 71 33.71 -19.26 11.31
C GLY A 71 34.52 -18.16 10.62
N HIS A 72 34.27 -17.87 9.34
CA HIS A 72 35.00 -16.91 8.57
C HIS A 72 34.12 -15.84 7.98
N GLU A 73 34.20 -14.66 8.60
CA GLU A 73 33.75 -13.38 8.12
C GLU A 73 32.30 -12.93 8.42
N LYS A 74 32.24 -11.66 8.69
CA LYS A 74 31.21 -10.61 8.78
C LYS A 74 29.96 -10.72 7.85
N HIS A 75 29.49 -11.89 7.52
CA HIS A 75 28.24 -12.03 6.78
C HIS A 75 27.08 -11.89 7.75
N ASN A 76 26.16 -10.98 7.45
CA ASN A 76 24.88 -10.96 8.14
C ASN A 76 24.19 -12.33 7.91
N PRO A 77 24.06 -13.17 8.93
CA PRO A 77 23.42 -14.48 8.76
C PRO A 77 21.92 -14.36 8.52
N GLU A 78 21.36 -13.16 8.68
CA GLU A 78 19.93 -12.93 8.55
C GLU A 78 19.44 -13.23 7.13
N LEU A 79 18.29 -13.84 7.06
CA LEU A 79 17.56 -14.09 5.83
C LEU A 79 16.07 -13.94 6.13
N ALA A 80 15.36 -13.35 5.20
CA ALA A 80 13.92 -13.20 5.32
C ALA A 80 13.22 -13.54 4.02
N ALA A 81 11.93 -13.81 4.10
CA ALA A 81 11.11 -13.88 2.90
C ALA A 81 9.74 -13.24 3.14
N GLN A 82 9.14 -12.80 2.04
CA GLN A 82 7.77 -12.33 1.97
C GLN A 82 7.01 -13.16 0.94
N LEU A 83 5.95 -13.82 1.38
CA LEU A 83 5.06 -14.58 0.51
C LEU A 83 3.79 -13.77 0.30
N VAL A 84 3.66 -13.19 -0.89
CA VAL A 84 2.56 -12.30 -1.28
C VAL A 84 1.52 -13.08 -2.07
N CYS A 85 0.31 -13.17 -1.56
CA CYS A 85 -0.80 -13.80 -2.26
C CYS A 85 -1.11 -13.03 -3.56
N LEU A 86 -0.97 -13.69 -4.69
CA LEU A 86 -1.37 -13.18 -6.00
C LEU A 86 -2.76 -13.68 -6.39
N THR A 87 -3.00 -14.96 -6.16
CA THR A 87 -4.27 -15.66 -6.26
C THR A 87 -4.30 -16.74 -5.17
N GLN A 88 -5.42 -17.43 -4.99
CA GLN A 88 -5.49 -18.55 -4.05
C GLN A 88 -4.44 -19.65 -4.32
N LYS A 89 -3.98 -19.78 -5.57
CA LYS A 89 -3.04 -20.82 -6.00
C LYS A 89 -1.66 -20.32 -6.39
N GLN A 90 -1.41 -19.00 -6.35
CA GLN A 90 -0.15 -18.43 -6.78
C GLN A 90 0.32 -17.33 -5.83
N TYR A 91 1.59 -17.37 -5.51
CA TYR A 91 2.28 -16.38 -4.67
C TYR A 91 3.47 -15.77 -5.40
N LEU A 92 3.74 -14.51 -5.09
CA LEU A 92 5.06 -13.91 -5.31
C LEU A 92 5.90 -14.23 -4.08
N VAL A 93 6.99 -14.95 -4.28
CA VAL A 93 7.99 -15.25 -3.24
C VAL A 93 9.15 -14.28 -3.41
N ARG A 94 9.45 -13.55 -2.37
CA ARG A 94 10.57 -12.61 -2.30
C ARG A 94 11.48 -13.03 -1.17
N ILE A 95 12.74 -13.34 -1.47
CA ILE A 95 13.76 -13.65 -0.47
C ILE A 95 14.66 -12.44 -0.32
N LEU A 96 14.81 -11.95 0.89
CA LEU A 96 15.36 -10.65 1.25
C LEU A 96 16.51 -10.81 2.24
N PRO A 97 17.45 -9.86 2.34
CA PRO A 97 18.45 -9.85 3.40
C PRO A 97 17.80 -9.78 4.79
N LYS A 98 16.75 -8.99 4.95
CA LYS A 98 15.94 -8.86 6.17
C LYS A 98 14.62 -8.15 5.91
N LEU A 99 13.71 -8.19 6.87
CA LEU A 99 12.45 -7.44 6.84
C LEU A 99 12.65 -5.94 7.21
N ASN A 100 11.64 -5.14 6.96
CA ASN A 100 11.57 -3.71 7.28
C ASN A 100 12.67 -2.84 6.67
N VAL A 101 13.23 -3.27 5.56
CA VAL A 101 14.22 -2.49 4.79
C VAL A 101 13.80 -2.37 3.33
N ARG A 102 14.34 -1.36 2.67
CA ARG A 102 14.26 -1.23 1.22
C ARG A 102 15.51 -1.86 0.61
N SER A 103 15.42 -3.13 0.28
CA SER A 103 16.52 -3.88 -0.31
C SER A 103 16.12 -4.56 -1.61
N VAL A 104 17.09 -4.79 -2.47
CA VAL A 104 16.91 -5.67 -3.61
C VAL A 104 16.76 -7.09 -3.08
N PRO A 105 15.74 -7.85 -3.49
CA PRO A 105 15.64 -9.25 -3.12
C PRO A 105 16.74 -10.10 -3.71
N TYR A 106 17.18 -11.12 -2.98
CA TYR A 106 18.06 -12.18 -3.53
C TYR A 106 17.32 -13.00 -4.58
N LEU A 107 16.01 -13.19 -4.38
CA LEU A 107 15.12 -13.90 -5.30
C LEU A 107 13.75 -13.24 -5.30
N GLU A 108 13.18 -13.06 -6.49
CA GLU A 108 11.78 -12.66 -6.66
C GLU A 108 11.17 -13.53 -7.78
N VAL A 109 10.24 -14.42 -7.40
CA VAL A 109 9.65 -15.38 -8.35
C VAL A 109 8.17 -15.60 -8.03
N LYS A 110 7.40 -15.91 -9.06
CA LYS A 110 6.02 -16.41 -8.91
C LYS A 110 6.06 -17.91 -8.78
N ALA A 111 5.39 -18.43 -7.76
CA ALA A 111 5.31 -19.86 -7.51
C ALA A 111 3.86 -20.28 -7.24
N ASN A 112 3.52 -21.48 -7.67
CA ASN A 112 2.19 -22.05 -7.44
C ASN A 112 2.17 -22.87 -6.14
N VAL A 113 1.05 -22.81 -5.46
CA VAL A 113 0.78 -23.67 -4.29
C VAL A 113 0.32 -25.03 -4.80
N LYS A 114 0.93 -26.08 -4.27
CA LYS A 114 0.50 -27.47 -4.42
C LYS A 114 0.57 -28.13 -3.04
N ASP A 115 -0.50 -28.80 -2.62
CA ASP A 115 -0.60 -29.51 -1.35
C ASP A 115 -0.19 -28.64 -0.13
N ASN A 116 -0.66 -27.39 -0.10
CA ASN A 116 -0.29 -26.37 0.89
C ASN A 116 1.23 -26.08 1.00
N MET A 117 1.97 -26.32 -0.06
CA MET A 117 3.41 -26.04 -0.15
C MET A 117 3.74 -25.16 -1.35
N ILE A 118 4.84 -24.43 -1.25
CA ILE A 118 5.52 -23.77 -2.36
C ILE A 118 6.91 -24.36 -2.46
N VAL A 119 7.20 -24.96 -3.62
CA VAL A 119 8.53 -25.45 -3.97
C VAL A 119 9.18 -24.48 -4.94
N ILE A 120 10.39 -24.05 -4.63
CA ILE A 120 11.25 -23.24 -5.48
C ILE A 120 12.37 -24.15 -5.97
N ASP A 121 12.52 -24.27 -7.29
CA ASP A 121 13.65 -24.92 -7.96
C ASP A 121 13.99 -24.12 -9.22
N GLN A 122 14.56 -22.94 -9.01
CA GLN A 122 14.93 -22.03 -10.09
C GLN A 122 15.95 -20.98 -9.62
N ALA A 123 16.68 -20.39 -10.55
CA ALA A 123 17.66 -19.34 -10.30
C ALA A 123 18.72 -19.71 -9.24
N GLY A 124 19.06 -21.00 -9.11
CA GLY A 124 20.01 -21.51 -8.12
C GLY A 124 19.41 -21.63 -6.70
N TRP A 125 18.10 -21.51 -6.54
CA TRP A 125 17.40 -21.73 -5.28
C TRP A 125 16.64 -23.04 -5.33
N LYS A 126 16.79 -23.86 -4.29
CA LYS A 126 16.06 -25.13 -4.07
C LYS A 126 15.54 -25.17 -2.65
N CYS A 127 14.32 -24.72 -2.44
CA CYS A 127 13.73 -24.66 -1.10
C CYS A 127 12.23 -24.89 -1.12
N THR A 128 11.69 -25.27 0.02
CA THR A 128 10.26 -25.56 0.21
C THR A 128 9.70 -24.80 1.39
N PHE A 129 8.64 -24.04 1.16
CA PHE A 129 7.82 -23.39 2.18
C PHE A 129 6.63 -24.29 2.50
N ALA A 130 6.57 -24.81 3.70
CA ALA A 130 5.50 -25.68 4.17
C ALA A 130 5.40 -25.66 5.70
N ASN A 131 4.21 -25.81 6.26
CA ASN A 131 3.99 -25.98 7.70
C ASN A 131 4.72 -24.95 8.57
N GLY A 132 4.74 -23.70 8.15
CA GLY A 132 5.40 -22.60 8.88
C GLY A 132 6.93 -22.63 8.83
N THR A 133 7.55 -23.51 8.05
CA THR A 133 9.02 -23.59 7.86
C THR A 133 9.41 -23.51 6.40
N CYS A 134 10.59 -22.96 6.13
CA CYS A 134 11.24 -23.06 4.83
C CYS A 134 12.63 -23.63 5.02
N LYS A 135 12.97 -24.66 4.26
CA LYS A 135 14.29 -25.30 4.26
C LYS A 135 14.75 -25.60 2.84
N GLY A 136 16.06 -25.61 2.66
CA GLY A 136 16.68 -25.92 1.37
C GLY A 136 18.01 -25.23 1.19
N THR A 137 18.31 -24.84 -0.03
CA THR A 137 19.51 -24.09 -0.41
C THR A 137 19.15 -22.84 -1.19
N GLY A 138 19.96 -21.83 -1.01
CA GLY A 138 19.91 -20.56 -1.76
C GLY A 138 21.26 -20.21 -2.36
N ARG A 139 21.28 -19.25 -3.26
CA ARG A 139 22.48 -18.78 -3.94
C ARG A 139 23.07 -17.56 -3.25
N LEU A 140 24.24 -17.70 -2.63
CA LEU A 140 24.97 -16.62 -1.99
C LEU A 140 26.40 -16.54 -2.58
N HIS A 141 26.77 -15.37 -3.14
CA HIS A 141 28.07 -15.16 -3.79
C HIS A 141 28.48 -16.27 -4.77
N GLY A 142 27.51 -16.79 -5.54
CA GLY A 142 27.76 -17.85 -6.52
C GLY A 142 27.85 -19.27 -5.95
N LYS A 143 27.69 -19.45 -4.63
CA LYS A 143 27.72 -20.76 -3.95
C LYS A 143 26.32 -21.15 -3.49
N ASP A 144 26.07 -22.44 -3.42
CA ASP A 144 24.85 -22.99 -2.83
C ASP A 144 25.04 -23.08 -1.31
N VAL A 145 24.18 -22.40 -0.55
CA VAL A 145 24.26 -22.31 0.90
C VAL A 145 22.92 -22.74 1.48
N GLY A 146 22.94 -23.50 2.56
CA GLY A 146 21.74 -23.92 3.27
C GLY A 146 20.94 -22.73 3.79
N ILE A 147 19.62 -22.85 3.82
CA ILE A 147 18.72 -21.85 4.39
C ILE A 147 17.69 -22.49 5.30
N GLU A 148 17.34 -21.77 6.34
CA GLU A 148 16.22 -22.12 7.21
C GLU A 148 15.47 -20.84 7.62
N LEU A 149 14.14 -20.81 7.36
CA LEU A 149 13.27 -19.73 7.80
C LEU A 149 12.03 -20.30 8.50
N LYS A 150 11.45 -19.50 9.37
CA LYS A 150 10.16 -19.76 10.01
C LYS A 150 9.20 -18.65 9.71
N LYS A 151 7.93 -18.99 9.54
CA LYS A 151 6.86 -18.00 9.42
C LYS A 151 6.76 -17.22 10.71
N VAL A 152 6.66 -15.89 10.60
CA VAL A 152 6.56 -14.99 11.75
C VAL A 152 5.36 -14.06 11.58
N GLU A 153 4.78 -13.67 12.70
CA GLU A 153 3.81 -12.58 12.75
C GLU A 153 4.48 -11.41 13.46
N ARG A 154 4.60 -10.29 12.75
CA ARG A 154 5.21 -9.07 13.28
C ARG A 154 4.11 -8.10 13.69
N LEU A 155 3.83 -8.05 14.98
CA LEU A 155 2.86 -7.12 15.52
C LEU A 155 3.50 -5.75 15.76
N SER A 156 2.74 -4.69 15.53
CA SER A 156 3.16 -3.35 15.91
C SER A 156 3.29 -3.24 17.42
N PRO A 157 4.34 -2.60 17.95
CA PRO A 157 4.48 -2.37 19.38
C PRO A 157 3.41 -1.42 19.96
N THR A 158 2.71 -0.67 19.10
CA THR A 158 1.64 0.24 19.49
C THR A 158 0.25 -0.33 19.22
N LEU A 159 0.16 -1.59 18.75
CA LEU A 159 -1.13 -2.26 18.52
C LEU A 159 -1.87 -2.43 19.86
N GLY A 160 -3.13 -2.00 19.90
CA GLY A 160 -3.95 -2.02 21.13
C GLY A 160 -3.58 -0.92 22.15
N GLN A 161 -2.74 0.04 21.78
CA GLN A 161 -2.38 1.14 22.66
C GLN A 161 -3.61 1.96 23.03
N LYS A 162 -3.86 2.07 24.33
CA LYS A 162 -5.00 2.85 24.83
C LYS A 162 -4.74 4.36 24.67
N PRO A 163 -5.81 5.14 24.45
CA PRO A 163 -5.71 6.59 24.44
C PRO A 163 -5.09 7.09 25.76
N PRO A 164 -4.04 7.93 25.72
CA PRO A 164 -3.47 8.51 26.93
C PRO A 164 -4.42 9.54 27.55
N LYS A 165 -4.18 9.90 28.80
CA LYS A 165 -4.94 10.95 29.48
C LYS A 165 -4.94 12.24 28.66
N GLY A 166 -6.11 12.80 28.42
CA GLY A 166 -6.31 14.03 27.63
C GLY A 166 -6.38 13.82 26.11
N ALA A 167 -6.34 12.58 25.65
CA ALA A 167 -6.61 12.29 24.24
C ALA A 167 -8.10 12.49 23.90
N ALA A 168 -8.37 13.07 22.75
CA ALA A 168 -9.66 12.99 22.11
C ALA A 168 -9.79 11.63 21.42
N VAL A 169 -10.78 10.83 21.81
CA VAL A 169 -11.07 9.54 21.18
C VAL A 169 -11.91 9.80 19.96
N LEU A 170 -11.36 9.50 18.80
CA LEU A 170 -12.03 9.71 17.51
C LEU A 170 -12.89 8.50 17.11
N PHE A 171 -12.45 7.29 17.49
CA PHE A 171 -13.22 6.07 17.27
C PHE A 171 -12.77 4.95 18.22
N ASP A 172 -13.70 4.49 19.04
CA ASP A 172 -13.52 3.41 20.02
C ASP A 172 -14.32 2.14 19.70
N GLY A 173 -15.01 2.14 18.55
CA GLY A 173 -15.86 1.03 18.13
C GLY A 173 -17.34 1.20 18.47
N THR A 174 -17.76 2.34 19.02
CA THR A 174 -19.14 2.56 19.45
C THR A 174 -19.93 3.48 18.54
N SER A 175 -19.34 4.56 18.04
CA SER A 175 -20.03 5.55 17.20
C SER A 175 -19.09 6.26 16.21
N PHE A 176 -19.70 7.00 15.28
CA PHE A 176 -19.00 7.92 14.37
C PHE A 176 -19.13 9.39 14.81
N ASP A 177 -19.41 9.67 16.07
CA ASP A 177 -19.77 11.02 16.53
C ASP A 177 -18.68 12.07 16.27
N ALA A 178 -17.42 11.68 16.26
CA ALA A 178 -16.31 12.57 15.92
C ALA A 178 -16.16 12.83 14.41
N TRP A 179 -16.89 12.11 13.56
CA TRP A 179 -16.71 12.11 12.11
C TRP A 179 -17.93 12.59 11.35
N GLN A 180 -17.71 13.09 10.16
CA GLN A 180 -18.71 13.39 9.14
C GLN A 180 -18.11 13.14 7.75
N HIS A 181 -18.96 13.02 6.71
CA HIS A 181 -18.45 13.09 5.34
C HIS A 181 -17.97 14.51 4.98
N ASN A 182 -17.15 14.65 3.96
CA ASN A 182 -16.64 15.97 3.52
C ASN A 182 -17.74 16.97 3.15
N ASP A 183 -18.94 16.49 2.81
CA ASP A 183 -20.13 17.30 2.52
C ASP A 183 -20.99 17.59 3.77
N GLY A 184 -20.53 17.22 4.95
CA GLY A 184 -21.20 17.45 6.23
C GLY A 184 -22.29 16.43 6.61
N ARG A 185 -22.65 15.50 5.73
CA ARG A 185 -23.64 14.44 6.04
C ARG A 185 -23.08 13.44 7.04
N LYS A 186 -23.97 12.69 7.69
CA LYS A 186 -23.62 11.61 8.61
C LYS A 186 -22.81 10.53 7.90
N VAL A 187 -21.82 9.95 8.61
CA VAL A 187 -21.01 8.84 8.12
C VAL A 187 -21.88 7.65 7.74
N THR A 188 -21.65 7.12 6.55
CA THR A 188 -22.36 5.95 6.02
C THR A 188 -21.51 4.68 6.00
N TRP A 189 -20.28 4.74 6.52
CA TRP A 189 -19.45 3.56 6.69
C TRP A 189 -20.08 2.56 7.64
N SER A 190 -19.72 1.28 7.51
CA SER A 190 -20.26 0.22 8.35
C SER A 190 -19.59 0.20 9.72
N LEU A 191 -20.41 0.18 10.77
CA LEU A 191 -19.96 -0.16 12.11
C LEU A 191 -20.22 -1.66 12.33
N LEU A 192 -19.15 -2.42 12.44
CA LEU A 192 -19.20 -3.87 12.59
C LEU A 192 -19.39 -4.26 14.06
N LYS A 193 -19.99 -5.43 14.30
CA LYS A 193 -20.15 -5.97 15.67
C LYS A 193 -18.85 -6.16 16.43
N SER A 194 -17.74 -6.23 15.72
CA SER A 194 -16.37 -6.31 16.29
C SER A 194 -15.86 -4.98 16.87
N GLY A 195 -16.64 -3.89 16.82
CA GLY A 195 -16.16 -2.56 17.18
C GLY A 195 -15.19 -1.97 16.16
N THR A 196 -15.38 -2.31 14.90
CA THR A 196 -14.51 -1.89 13.79
C THR A 196 -15.33 -1.10 12.79
N MET A 197 -14.84 0.02 12.30
CA MET A 197 -15.44 0.66 11.13
C MET A 197 -14.85 0.13 9.83
N GLN A 198 -15.69 0.04 8.82
CA GLN A 198 -15.31 -0.44 7.49
C GLN A 198 -15.82 0.50 6.42
N THR A 199 -14.95 0.82 5.45
CA THR A 199 -15.34 1.57 4.26
C THR A 199 -16.47 0.86 3.53
N VAL A 200 -17.40 1.62 2.95
CA VAL A 200 -18.44 1.09 2.09
C VAL A 200 -17.91 0.99 0.69
N SER A 201 -18.17 -0.12 0.02
CA SER A 201 -17.71 -0.30 -1.35
C SER A 201 -18.26 0.80 -2.26
N LEU A 202 -17.35 1.64 -2.77
CA LEU A 202 -17.60 2.49 -3.91
C LEU A 202 -17.31 1.71 -5.19
N PHE A 203 -17.97 2.05 -6.26
CA PHE A 203 -17.62 1.56 -7.58
C PHE A 203 -17.31 2.72 -8.51
N TRP A 204 -16.47 2.47 -9.50
CA TRP A 204 -16.16 3.45 -10.53
C TRP A 204 -17.19 3.35 -11.65
N ASP A 205 -17.98 4.38 -11.83
CA ASP A 205 -18.87 4.49 -12.99
C ASP A 205 -18.08 4.99 -14.21
N ASN A 206 -17.70 4.06 -15.08
CA ASN A 206 -16.94 4.39 -16.28
C ASN A 206 -17.71 5.30 -17.27
N LYS A 207 -19.07 5.28 -17.25
CA LYS A 207 -19.89 6.11 -18.15
C LYS A 207 -19.86 7.58 -17.74
N GLN A 208 -19.77 7.84 -16.43
CA GLN A 208 -19.77 9.19 -15.88
C GLN A 208 -18.40 9.62 -15.37
N ASN A 209 -17.38 8.75 -15.47
CA ASN A 209 -16.03 8.98 -14.98
C ASN A 209 -15.97 9.47 -13.53
N GLN A 210 -16.77 8.87 -12.65
CA GLN A 210 -16.86 9.25 -11.24
C GLN A 210 -17.08 8.04 -10.32
N LYS A 211 -16.70 8.21 -9.05
CA LYS A 211 -17.05 7.25 -8.00
C LYS A 211 -18.54 7.37 -7.67
N LYS A 212 -19.21 6.23 -7.50
CA LYS A 212 -20.61 6.14 -7.07
C LYS A 212 -20.75 5.15 -5.92
N GLY A 213 -21.78 5.36 -5.12
CA GLY A 213 -22.14 4.54 -3.97
C GLY A 213 -22.51 5.39 -2.77
N LEU A 214 -22.80 4.74 -1.65
CA LEU A 214 -23.14 5.41 -0.38
C LEU A 214 -21.90 5.85 0.41
N GLY A 215 -20.70 5.44 0.00
CA GLY A 215 -19.45 5.78 0.65
C GLY A 215 -19.03 7.24 0.44
N GLY A 216 -17.79 7.48 0.63
CA GLY A 216 -17.09 8.76 0.51
C GLY A 216 -16.15 8.97 1.68
N ASP A 217 -15.21 9.88 1.49
CA ASP A 217 -14.23 10.22 2.50
C ASP A 217 -14.91 10.79 3.75
N ILE A 218 -14.34 10.50 4.90
CA ILE A 218 -14.79 11.05 6.17
C ILE A 218 -13.71 11.95 6.77
N VAL A 219 -14.13 12.95 7.52
CA VAL A 219 -13.26 13.93 8.16
C VAL A 219 -13.71 14.17 9.60
N THR A 220 -12.78 14.47 10.50
CA THR A 220 -13.12 14.88 11.87
C THR A 220 -13.89 16.19 11.86
N LYS A 221 -14.92 16.29 12.71
CA LYS A 221 -15.66 17.53 12.93
C LYS A 221 -14.80 18.61 13.59
N GLU A 222 -13.91 18.18 14.49
CA GLU A 222 -12.97 19.03 15.17
C GLU A 222 -11.67 19.15 14.39
N LYS A 223 -10.98 20.28 14.59
CA LYS A 223 -9.61 20.53 14.18
C LYS A 223 -8.68 20.49 15.36
N PHE A 224 -7.46 20.07 15.11
CA PHE A 224 -6.44 19.90 16.12
C PHE A 224 -5.23 20.79 15.78
N ASP A 225 -4.60 21.32 16.79
CA ASP A 225 -3.34 22.06 16.65
C ASP A 225 -2.17 21.07 16.42
N SER A 226 -0.94 21.38 16.84
CA SER A 226 0.12 20.36 16.84
C SER A 226 -0.36 19.10 17.55
N LEU A 227 -0.07 17.91 17.01
CA LEU A 227 -0.75 16.71 17.47
C LEU A 227 0.12 15.45 17.49
N LYS A 228 -0.31 14.49 18.30
CA LYS A 228 0.06 13.09 18.20
C LYS A 228 -1.20 12.29 17.89
N PHE A 229 -1.16 11.51 16.83
CA PHE A 229 -2.26 10.72 16.31
C PHE A 229 -1.91 9.24 16.30
N HIS A 230 -2.87 8.40 16.65
CA HIS A 230 -2.80 6.95 16.55
C HIS A 230 -3.99 6.38 15.83
N MET A 231 -3.76 5.37 15.00
CA MET A 231 -4.81 4.65 14.29
C MET A 231 -4.38 3.21 14.01
N GLU A 232 -5.31 2.28 14.14
CA GLU A 232 -5.15 0.91 13.67
C GLU A 232 -5.96 0.68 12.41
N PHE A 233 -5.36 0.02 11.42
CA PHE A 233 -6.02 -0.28 10.14
C PHE A 233 -5.59 -1.65 9.60
N ARG A 234 -6.42 -2.24 8.75
CA ARG A 234 -6.07 -3.42 7.96
C ARG A 234 -6.77 -3.42 6.62
N TYR A 235 -6.16 -4.06 5.65
CA TYR A 235 -6.77 -4.31 4.34
C TYR A 235 -7.23 -5.75 4.21
N ALA A 236 -8.25 -5.97 3.36
CA ALA A 236 -8.67 -7.28 2.92
C ALA A 236 -7.59 -7.98 2.08
N VAL A 237 -7.67 -9.30 1.98
CA VAL A 237 -7.03 -10.01 0.86
C VAL A 237 -7.87 -9.78 -0.38
N GLU A 238 -7.24 -9.30 -1.44
CA GLU A 238 -7.86 -9.03 -2.74
C GLU A 238 -7.03 -9.70 -3.85
N PRO A 239 -7.11 -11.02 -4.02
CA PRO A 239 -6.41 -11.73 -5.09
C PRO A 239 -6.80 -11.19 -6.46
N GLY A 240 -5.83 -11.09 -7.34
CA GLY A 240 -6.05 -10.49 -8.67
C GLY A 240 -5.94 -8.98 -8.72
N LYS A 241 -6.13 -8.25 -7.62
CA LYS A 241 -5.91 -6.80 -7.56
C LYS A 241 -4.43 -6.46 -7.45
N ARG A 242 -4.02 -5.33 -8.02
CA ARG A 242 -2.61 -4.88 -8.04
C ARG A 242 -2.51 -3.36 -7.94
N GLY A 243 -1.34 -2.88 -7.47
CA GLY A 243 -1.01 -1.47 -7.40
C GLY A 243 -2.10 -0.66 -6.69
N GLN A 244 -2.47 0.48 -7.25
CA GLN A 244 -3.48 1.38 -6.67
C GLN A 244 -4.90 0.80 -6.60
N GLY A 245 -5.16 -0.32 -7.21
CA GLY A 245 -6.45 -1.03 -7.13
C GLY A 245 -6.55 -2.01 -5.98
N ARG A 246 -5.52 -2.14 -5.10
CA ARG A 246 -5.48 -3.14 -4.02
C ARG A 246 -5.36 -2.48 -2.65
N GLY A 247 -6.40 -2.61 -1.82
CA GLY A 247 -6.41 -2.10 -0.44
C GLY A 247 -6.04 -0.64 -0.34
N ASN A 248 -6.63 0.20 -1.20
CA ASN A 248 -6.30 1.61 -1.32
C ASN A 248 -7.18 2.48 -0.42
N SER A 249 -6.56 3.41 0.26
CA SER A 249 -7.13 4.47 1.06
C SER A 249 -6.07 5.56 1.30
N GLY A 250 -6.37 6.54 2.17
CA GLY A 250 -5.44 7.60 2.56
C GLY A 250 -5.77 8.13 3.96
N LEU A 251 -4.73 8.46 4.71
CA LEU A 251 -4.83 9.24 5.93
C LEU A 251 -4.46 10.69 5.60
N PHE A 252 -5.45 11.57 5.61
CA PHE A 252 -5.27 12.98 5.30
C PHE A 252 -5.11 13.82 6.57
N PHE A 253 -4.18 14.73 6.53
CA PHE A 253 -4.08 15.85 7.43
C PHE A 253 -4.37 17.11 6.61
N HIS A 254 -5.61 17.60 6.68
CA HIS A 254 -6.07 18.70 5.84
C HIS A 254 -5.24 19.96 6.03
N GLY A 255 -4.80 20.54 4.93
CA GLY A 255 -3.84 21.65 4.93
C GLY A 255 -2.37 21.22 4.93
N ILE A 256 -2.06 19.92 5.08
CA ILE A 256 -0.69 19.38 5.05
C ILE A 256 -0.51 18.39 3.90
N GLY A 257 -1.31 17.32 3.85
CA GLY A 257 -1.18 16.30 2.82
C GLY A 257 -1.67 14.93 3.26
N GLU A 258 -1.32 13.92 2.46
CA GLU A 258 -1.75 12.54 2.61
C GLU A 258 -0.58 11.64 3.00
N VAL A 259 -0.81 10.81 4.03
CA VAL A 259 -0.02 9.60 4.29
C VAL A 259 -0.77 8.42 3.65
N GLN A 260 -0.18 7.83 2.62
CA GLN A 260 -0.82 6.79 1.82
C GLN A 260 -1.11 5.53 2.62
N ILE A 261 -2.29 4.98 2.45
CA ILE A 261 -2.67 3.63 2.88
C ILE A 261 -2.88 2.78 1.62
N LEU A 262 -2.07 1.75 1.46
CA LEU A 262 -2.14 0.87 0.30
C LEU A 262 -1.69 -0.54 0.68
N ASN A 263 -2.37 -1.56 0.18
CA ASN A 263 -1.84 -2.91 0.30
C ASN A 263 -0.65 -3.09 -0.65
N CYS A 264 0.49 -2.59 -0.24
CA CYS A 264 1.78 -2.68 -0.92
C CYS A 264 2.69 -3.76 -0.30
N TYR A 265 2.11 -4.71 0.41
CA TYR A 265 2.88 -5.81 0.99
C TYR A 265 3.69 -6.54 -0.08
N GLY A 266 5.00 -6.68 0.16
CA GLY A 266 5.93 -7.28 -0.79
C GLY A 266 6.39 -6.37 -1.93
N THR A 267 6.19 -5.04 -1.83
CA THR A 267 6.74 -4.08 -2.79
C THR A 267 7.92 -3.29 -2.21
N PRO A 268 8.68 -2.56 -3.02
CA PRO A 268 9.85 -1.81 -2.54
C PRO A 268 9.55 -0.61 -1.65
N GLY A 269 8.31 -0.06 -1.62
CA GLY A 269 7.95 1.18 -0.93
C GLY A 269 8.24 2.40 -1.80
N TYR A 270 7.40 2.63 -2.82
CA TYR A 270 7.49 3.79 -3.70
C TYR A 270 6.75 5.01 -3.13
N TRP A 271 6.84 6.15 -3.84
CA TRP A 271 6.20 7.41 -3.49
C TRP A 271 4.66 7.39 -3.46
N ASN A 272 4.04 6.33 -3.98
CA ASN A 272 2.60 6.10 -4.03
C ASN A 272 2.17 4.82 -3.29
N GLU A 273 3.03 4.30 -2.41
CA GLU A 273 2.78 3.09 -1.63
C GLU A 273 2.59 3.40 -0.15
N CYS A 274 2.22 2.41 0.64
CA CYS A 274 1.89 2.56 2.05
C CYS A 274 3.00 3.30 2.82
N GLY A 275 2.62 4.34 3.53
CA GLY A 275 3.53 5.18 4.29
C GLY A 275 4.17 6.33 3.50
N ALA A 276 3.99 6.42 2.20
CA ALA A 276 4.48 7.58 1.45
C ALA A 276 3.72 8.86 1.82
N PHE A 277 4.39 9.99 1.87
CA PHE A 277 3.72 11.25 1.61
C PHE A 277 3.38 11.26 0.12
N TYR A 278 2.10 11.03 -0.19
CA TYR A 278 1.64 10.71 -1.54
C TYR A 278 2.14 11.73 -2.56
N LYS A 279 2.83 11.25 -3.61
CA LYS A 279 3.48 12.05 -4.66
C LYS A 279 4.61 12.99 -4.19
N HIS A 280 5.07 12.88 -2.94
CA HIS A 280 6.15 13.71 -2.42
C HIS A 280 7.38 12.91 -2.01
N GLU A 281 7.24 12.00 -1.05
CA GLU A 281 8.36 11.29 -0.46
C GLU A 281 8.01 9.83 -0.17
N PRO A 282 8.79 8.87 -0.66
CA PRO A 282 8.61 7.47 -0.30
C PRO A 282 9.01 7.21 1.16
N PRO A 283 8.45 6.17 1.80
CA PRO A 283 8.84 5.81 3.15
C PRO A 283 10.31 5.38 3.18
N LYS A 284 11.04 5.75 4.24
CA LYS A 284 12.46 5.37 4.41
C LYS A 284 12.65 3.88 4.67
N ARG A 285 11.58 3.17 5.08
CA ARG A 285 11.55 1.74 5.34
C ARG A 285 10.29 1.12 4.75
N ASN A 286 10.38 -0.11 4.29
CA ASN A 286 9.21 -0.90 3.93
C ASN A 286 8.73 -1.67 5.16
N ALA A 287 7.82 -1.09 5.91
CA ALA A 287 7.30 -1.65 7.16
C ALA A 287 5.84 -2.14 7.05
N ALA A 288 5.28 -2.17 5.84
CA ALA A 288 3.93 -2.67 5.61
C ALA A 288 3.81 -4.16 5.98
N ALA A 289 2.76 -4.50 6.71
CA ALA A 289 2.43 -5.87 7.06
C ALA A 289 1.52 -6.53 5.99
N PRO A 290 1.41 -7.85 5.98
CA PRO A 290 0.53 -8.56 5.05
C PRO A 290 -0.95 -8.19 5.27
N PRO A 291 -1.81 -8.38 4.25
CA PRO A 291 -3.25 -8.24 4.41
C PRO A 291 -3.78 -9.07 5.60
N LEU A 292 -4.93 -8.66 6.13
CA LEU A 292 -5.60 -9.19 7.32
C LEU A 292 -4.92 -8.89 8.65
N GLN A 293 -3.62 -8.59 8.66
CA GLN A 293 -2.92 -8.19 9.86
C GLN A 293 -3.25 -6.73 10.20
N TRP A 294 -3.56 -6.47 11.47
CA TRP A 294 -3.71 -5.11 11.97
C TRP A 294 -2.37 -4.39 11.98
N GLN A 295 -2.38 -3.17 11.49
CA GLN A 295 -1.25 -2.27 11.38
C GLN A 295 -1.53 -0.97 12.12
N THR A 296 -0.49 -0.24 12.50
CA THR A 296 -0.63 1.06 13.15
C THR A 296 0.03 2.16 12.37
N TYR A 297 -0.63 3.30 12.31
CA TYR A 297 0.02 4.59 12.08
C TYR A 297 0.08 5.37 13.39
N ASP A 298 1.28 5.81 13.73
CA ASP A 298 1.53 6.79 14.77
C ASP A 298 2.16 8.01 14.11
N VAL A 299 1.49 9.17 14.23
CA VAL A 299 1.90 10.40 13.52
C VAL A 299 2.05 11.53 14.51
N GLU A 300 3.17 12.25 14.42
CA GLU A 300 3.40 13.48 15.17
C GLU A 300 3.47 14.65 14.19
N ILE A 301 2.70 15.70 14.44
CA ILE A 301 2.68 16.92 13.64
C ILE A 301 3.00 18.11 14.56
N GLN A 302 4.02 18.86 14.18
CA GLN A 302 4.32 20.16 14.74
C GLN A 302 3.92 21.21 13.71
N LEU A 303 2.88 21.97 14.01
CA LEU A 303 2.47 23.08 13.16
C LEU A 303 3.45 24.25 13.30
N PRO A 304 3.59 25.08 12.26
CA PRO A 304 4.36 26.32 12.35
C PRO A 304 3.74 27.29 13.34
N ASP A 305 4.55 28.22 13.83
CA ASP A 305 4.04 29.36 14.57
C ASP A 305 3.05 30.15 13.70
N LYS A 306 1.91 30.52 14.28
CA LYS A 306 0.84 31.27 13.59
C LYS A 306 1.32 32.57 12.98
N ASN A 307 2.37 33.15 13.53
CA ASN A 307 2.99 34.40 13.09
C ASN A 307 4.09 34.19 12.04
N ASP A 308 4.54 32.96 11.81
CA ASP A 308 5.58 32.65 10.84
C ASP A 308 5.05 31.82 9.65
N LYS A 309 4.51 32.54 8.66
CA LYS A 309 3.98 31.94 7.42
C LYS A 309 5.02 31.22 6.55
N LYS A 310 6.31 31.33 6.85
CA LYS A 310 7.39 30.68 6.08
C LYS A 310 7.75 29.32 6.64
N THR A 311 7.42 29.06 7.89
CA THR A 311 7.72 27.78 8.54
C THR A 311 6.77 26.70 8.03
N LYS A 312 7.30 25.52 7.83
CA LYS A 312 6.56 24.33 7.41
C LYS A 312 6.10 23.50 8.61
N ALA A 313 5.02 22.76 8.44
CA ALA A 313 4.68 21.70 9.39
C ALA A 313 5.76 20.61 9.35
N LEU A 314 6.19 20.14 10.53
CA LEU A 314 7.14 19.03 10.65
C LEU A 314 6.38 17.76 10.99
N VAL A 315 6.43 16.78 10.09
CA VAL A 315 5.66 15.54 10.22
C VAL A 315 6.59 14.35 10.45
N THR A 316 6.36 13.62 11.54
CA THR A 316 7.01 12.34 11.83
C THR A 316 5.98 11.23 11.73
N VAL A 317 6.27 10.17 11.00
CA VAL A 317 5.36 9.04 10.80
C VAL A 317 6.05 7.73 11.18
N TYR A 318 5.34 6.93 11.95
CA TYR A 318 5.69 5.53 12.22
C TYR A 318 4.63 4.62 11.60
N LEU A 319 5.07 3.59 10.91
CA LEU A 319 4.26 2.48 10.44
C LEU A 319 4.71 1.22 11.16
N ASN A 320 3.80 0.58 11.88
CA ASN A 320 4.07 -0.63 12.66
C ASN A 320 5.28 -0.45 13.62
N GLY A 321 5.38 0.72 14.29
CA GLY A 321 6.46 1.08 15.19
C GLY A 321 7.79 1.47 14.52
N HIS A 322 7.89 1.32 13.20
CA HIS A 322 9.08 1.73 12.46
C HIS A 322 8.95 3.17 11.97
N ARG A 323 9.88 4.04 12.36
CA ARG A 323 9.92 5.41 11.87
C ARG A 323 10.23 5.43 10.37
N ILE A 324 9.24 5.84 9.57
CA ILE A 324 9.32 5.91 8.11
C ILE A 324 9.58 7.33 7.59
N HIS A 325 9.17 8.34 8.37
CA HIS A 325 9.53 9.74 8.15
C HIS A 325 9.90 10.40 9.48
N TYR A 326 10.83 11.36 9.45
CA TYR A 326 11.26 12.09 10.65
C TYR A 326 11.30 13.58 10.39
N LYS A 327 10.44 14.33 11.08
CA LYS A 327 10.34 15.79 10.99
C LYS A 327 10.39 16.27 9.53
N PHE A 328 9.70 15.53 8.66
CA PHE A 328 9.67 15.88 7.23
C PHE A 328 8.90 17.19 7.04
N PRO A 329 9.48 18.18 6.34
CA PRO A 329 8.87 19.50 6.21
C PRO A 329 7.79 19.50 5.13
N MET A 330 6.53 19.57 5.53
CA MET A 330 5.37 19.69 4.65
C MET A 330 4.83 21.12 4.64
N SER A 331 4.34 21.57 3.50
CA SER A 331 3.63 22.84 3.44
C SER A 331 2.36 22.78 4.30
N TYR A 332 2.08 23.86 5.02
CA TYR A 332 0.85 24.00 5.78
C TYR A 332 0.05 25.18 5.23
N THR A 333 -1.16 24.89 4.77
CA THR A 333 -2.08 25.89 4.17
C THR A 333 -3.28 26.19 5.05
N GLY A 334 -3.36 25.55 6.25
CA GLY A 334 -4.39 25.82 7.23
C GLY A 334 -4.12 27.07 8.05
N ASN A 335 -5.16 27.62 8.68
CA ASN A 335 -5.05 28.79 9.55
C ASN A 335 -5.43 28.50 11.01
N ASP A 336 -6.18 27.42 11.24
CA ASP A 336 -6.88 27.16 12.51
C ASP A 336 -6.80 25.67 12.96
N GLY A 337 -5.70 25.02 12.59
CA GLY A 337 -5.46 23.62 12.93
C GLY A 337 -5.71 22.67 11.76
N VAL A 338 -5.64 21.39 12.05
CA VAL A 338 -5.69 20.27 11.11
C VAL A 338 -6.91 19.42 11.40
N SER A 339 -7.79 19.20 10.42
CA SER A 339 -8.76 18.12 10.47
C SER A 339 -8.16 16.85 9.88
N ILE A 340 -8.56 15.70 10.42
CA ILE A 340 -8.04 14.40 10.03
C ILE A 340 -9.07 13.72 9.14
N GLY A 341 -8.64 13.25 7.96
CA GLY A 341 -9.51 12.58 7.00
C GLY A 341 -9.11 11.14 6.73
N LEU A 342 -10.08 10.30 6.45
CA LEU A 342 -9.89 8.94 5.96
C LEU A 342 -10.57 8.78 4.61
N GLN A 343 -9.82 8.28 3.64
CA GLN A 343 -10.34 8.11 2.28
C GLN A 343 -11.16 6.83 2.15
N ASP A 344 -12.30 6.94 1.50
CA ASP A 344 -13.02 5.82 0.92
C ASP A 344 -12.68 5.74 -0.59
N HIS A 345 -11.75 4.86 -0.93
CA HIS A 345 -11.40 4.61 -2.33
C HIS A 345 -12.43 3.64 -2.96
N ILE A 346 -12.03 2.53 -3.50
CA ILE A 346 -12.94 1.48 -4.03
C ILE A 346 -12.70 0.15 -3.33
N ASN A 347 -11.81 0.14 -2.36
CA ASN A 347 -11.36 -1.05 -1.64
C ASN A 347 -11.96 -1.07 -0.24
N ALA A 348 -12.21 -2.26 0.26
CA ALA A 348 -12.64 -2.44 1.63
C ALA A 348 -11.43 -2.36 2.58
N LEU A 349 -11.49 -1.41 3.50
CA LEU A 349 -10.55 -1.27 4.60
C LEU A 349 -11.29 -1.25 5.93
N GLN A 350 -10.60 -1.67 6.97
CA GLN A 350 -11.10 -1.63 8.33
C GLN A 350 -10.20 -0.79 9.21
N TYR A 351 -10.83 -0.05 10.15
CA TYR A 351 -10.15 0.83 11.09
C TYR A 351 -10.70 0.62 12.49
N ARG A 352 -9.87 0.84 13.51
CA ARG A 352 -10.26 0.83 14.92
C ARG A 352 -9.28 1.64 15.75
N ASN A 353 -9.59 1.86 17.02
CA ASN A 353 -8.70 2.46 18.01
C ASN A 353 -8.03 3.73 17.47
N ILE A 354 -8.85 4.77 17.21
CA ILE A 354 -8.35 6.04 16.65
C ILE A 354 -8.47 7.13 17.71
N TRP A 355 -7.34 7.78 18.00
CA TRP A 355 -7.30 8.87 18.96
C TRP A 355 -6.22 9.90 18.62
N VAL A 356 -6.36 11.09 19.17
CA VAL A 356 -5.45 12.20 18.98
C VAL A 356 -5.20 12.93 20.30
N VAL A 357 -3.96 13.32 20.53
CA VAL A 357 -3.57 14.29 21.57
C VAL A 357 -3.17 15.58 20.88
N SER A 358 -3.91 16.64 21.13
CA SER A 358 -3.60 17.97 20.61
C SER A 358 -2.74 18.74 21.61
N HIS A 359 -1.80 19.49 21.09
CA HIS A 359 -0.93 20.39 21.87
C HIS A 359 -0.99 21.77 21.24
N PRO A 360 -1.05 22.86 22.02
CA PRO A 360 -0.98 24.20 21.43
C PRO A 360 0.28 24.35 20.56
N SER A 361 0.12 24.94 19.39
CA SER A 361 1.27 25.43 18.61
C SER A 361 1.95 26.55 19.37
N LYS A 362 3.25 26.63 19.30
CA LYS A 362 4.03 27.69 19.94
C LYS A 362 3.77 29.04 19.29
#